data_0580e690f02dd765c3eddbb43a361d3b
#
_entry.id   0580e690f02dd765c3eddbb43a361d3b
#
_cell.length_a   1.000
_cell.length_b   1.000
_cell.length_c   1.000
_cell.angle_alpha   90.00
_cell.angle_beta   90.00
_cell.angle_gamma   90.00
#
_symmetry.space_group_name_H-M   'P 1'
#
loop_
_entity.id
_entity.type
_entity.pdbx_description
1 polymer ?
#
loop_
_entity_poly.entity_id
_entity_poly.type
_entity_poly.pdbx_seq_one_letter_code
_entity_poly.pdbx_strand_id
1 'polypeptide(L)'
;MLMTGIAMFGVLDANSKILSAEYSAAQAIFLRHVTLLALLLGLRALWREAGGSLRTRHPFLHGLRAVAMLFSGLLFFLAFRHLPLALGYLVFFTAPFLTLVMAALFLREEVPRAAWIWSGVGFGGVIIALVPQIGGGASLLGLGYALLGTICYATNITINRGLRAEAGLARLIFWPSLLGLIAMAPFAWGAWVPPDAEGWARLTANGVIAGAATLLLALAFRHASPARLAPFEFIALPWSVVLDYVVFGNTPGLAVILGGCVVVLACLMSERAVIAAARRPSRQGTSSGKA
;
A
#
# COMPACT_ATOMS: atom_id res chain seq x y z
N MET A 1 -2.92 -12.87 -11.62
CA MET A 1 -3.42 -11.49 -11.42
C MET A 1 -2.86 -10.84 -10.15
N LEU A 2 -3.12 -11.37 -8.93
CA LEU A 2 -2.62 -10.74 -7.70
C LEU A 2 -1.09 -10.64 -7.67
N MET A 3 -0.39 -11.76 -7.84
CA MET A 3 1.08 -11.79 -7.84
C MET A 3 1.69 -10.87 -8.92
N THR A 4 1.10 -10.82 -10.10
CA THR A 4 1.52 -9.89 -11.16
C THR A 4 1.31 -8.43 -10.75
N GLY A 5 0.17 -8.11 -10.12
CA GLY A 5 -0.11 -6.76 -9.61
C GLY A 5 0.88 -6.34 -8.51
N ILE A 6 1.19 -7.25 -7.58
CA ILE A 6 2.19 -7.00 -6.52
C ILE A 6 3.59 -6.82 -7.13
N ALA A 7 3.98 -7.68 -8.07
CA ALA A 7 5.26 -7.54 -8.76
C ALA A 7 5.36 -6.20 -9.51
N MET A 8 4.27 -5.75 -10.13
CA MET A 8 4.21 -4.43 -10.78
C MET A 8 4.32 -3.28 -9.76
N PHE A 9 3.76 -3.39 -8.55
CA PHE A 9 4.00 -2.39 -7.51
C PHE A 9 5.47 -2.34 -7.11
N GLY A 10 6.15 -3.46 -6.97
CA GLY A 10 7.60 -3.47 -6.72
C GLY A 10 8.39 -2.78 -7.84
N VAL A 11 8.05 -3.04 -9.10
CA VAL A 11 8.67 -2.35 -10.26
C VAL A 11 8.34 -0.84 -10.24
N LEU A 12 7.12 -0.46 -9.87
CA LEU A 12 6.73 0.95 -9.67
C LEU A 12 7.61 1.62 -8.62
N ASP A 13 7.86 0.95 -7.50
CA ASP A 13 8.65 1.49 -6.40
C ASP A 13 10.14 1.59 -6.78
N ALA A 14 10.67 0.58 -7.49
CA ALA A 14 12.02 0.64 -8.04
C ALA A 14 12.16 1.82 -9.03
N ASN A 15 11.21 1.99 -9.94
CA ASN A 15 11.19 3.14 -10.85
C ASN A 15 11.04 4.48 -10.09
N SER A 16 10.21 4.51 -9.04
CA SER A 16 10.05 5.70 -8.19
C SER A 16 11.36 6.05 -7.48
N LYS A 17 12.12 5.05 -7.02
CA LYS A 17 13.45 5.25 -6.42
C LYS A 17 14.45 5.83 -7.44
N ILE A 18 14.46 5.34 -8.67
CA ILE A 18 15.30 5.91 -9.75
C ILE A 18 14.89 7.38 -10.00
N LEU A 19 13.59 7.63 -10.20
CA LEU A 19 13.07 8.99 -10.44
C LEU A 19 13.38 9.95 -9.29
N SER A 20 13.46 9.45 -8.06
CA SER A 20 13.74 10.28 -6.88
C SER A 20 15.14 10.89 -6.85
N ALA A 21 16.07 10.39 -7.66
CA ALA A 21 17.41 10.97 -7.79
C ALA A 21 17.42 12.27 -8.62
N GLU A 22 16.50 12.38 -9.59
CA GLU A 22 16.51 13.46 -10.59
C GLU A 22 15.32 14.42 -10.44
N TYR A 23 14.16 13.90 -10.04
CA TYR A 23 12.91 14.65 -9.98
C TYR A 23 12.42 14.87 -8.57
N SER A 24 11.70 15.99 -8.36
CA SER A 24 11.01 16.22 -7.10
C SER A 24 9.86 15.21 -6.92
N ALA A 25 9.57 14.85 -5.66
CA ALA A 25 8.45 13.98 -5.34
C ALA A 25 7.12 14.55 -5.86
N ALA A 26 6.94 15.87 -5.79
CA ALA A 26 5.75 16.54 -6.29
C ALA A 26 5.56 16.36 -7.79
N GLN A 27 6.64 16.53 -8.59
CA GLN A 27 6.60 16.35 -10.05
C GLN A 27 6.31 14.91 -10.44
N ALA A 28 7.00 13.94 -9.82
CA ALA A 28 6.79 12.52 -10.13
C ALA A 28 5.37 12.07 -9.80
N ILE A 29 4.83 12.48 -8.64
CA ILE A 29 3.47 12.14 -8.21
C ILE A 29 2.42 12.89 -9.04
N PHE A 30 2.65 14.15 -9.37
CA PHE A 30 1.78 14.91 -10.27
C PHE A 30 1.62 14.19 -11.62
N LEU A 31 2.73 13.86 -12.29
CA LEU A 31 2.71 13.18 -13.58
C LEU A 31 2.13 11.76 -13.50
N ARG A 32 2.36 11.04 -12.39
CA ARG A 32 1.66 9.77 -12.12
C ARG A 32 0.15 9.94 -12.14
N HIS A 33 -0.38 10.97 -11.46
CA HIS A 33 -1.81 11.22 -11.40
C HIS A 33 -2.38 11.74 -12.73
N VAL A 34 -1.63 12.54 -13.49
CA VAL A 34 -1.97 12.92 -14.88
C VAL A 34 -2.16 11.66 -15.72
N THR A 35 -1.18 10.75 -15.69
CA THR A 35 -1.22 9.51 -16.47
C THR A 35 -2.38 8.62 -16.05
N LEU A 36 -2.60 8.44 -14.74
CA LEU A 36 -3.71 7.65 -14.21
C LEU A 36 -5.07 8.19 -14.64
N LEU A 37 -5.27 9.52 -14.58
CA LEU A 37 -6.52 10.15 -15.03
C LEU A 37 -6.69 10.04 -16.54
N ALA A 38 -5.63 10.26 -17.32
CA ALA A 38 -5.66 10.11 -18.76
C ALA A 38 -6.05 8.69 -19.19
N LEU A 39 -5.45 7.66 -18.55
CA LEU A 39 -5.79 6.26 -18.79
C LEU A 39 -7.24 5.93 -18.40
N LEU A 40 -7.68 6.38 -17.21
CA LEU A 40 -9.05 6.15 -16.76
C LEU A 40 -10.07 6.82 -17.65
N LEU A 41 -9.85 8.09 -17.99
CA LEU A 41 -10.78 8.86 -18.82
C LEU A 41 -10.77 8.37 -20.27
N GLY A 42 -9.59 8.01 -20.82
CA GLY A 42 -9.46 7.39 -22.12
C GLY A 42 -10.21 6.06 -22.21
N LEU A 43 -10.06 5.19 -21.19
CA LEU A 43 -10.79 3.93 -21.12
C LEU A 43 -12.32 4.16 -21.05
N ARG A 44 -12.76 5.18 -20.31
CA ARG A 44 -14.19 5.54 -20.21
C ARG A 44 -14.74 6.21 -21.47
N ALA A 45 -13.91 6.85 -22.27
CA ALA A 45 -14.31 7.36 -23.58
C ALA A 45 -14.61 6.21 -24.54
N LEU A 46 -13.86 5.11 -24.45
CA LEU A 46 -14.06 3.90 -25.25
C LEU A 46 -15.22 3.03 -24.72
N TRP A 47 -15.30 2.89 -23.39
CA TRP A 47 -16.34 2.12 -22.69
C TRP A 47 -16.93 2.93 -21.54
N ARG A 48 -18.10 3.54 -21.76
CA ARG A 48 -18.74 4.50 -20.84
C ARG A 48 -18.92 3.98 -19.42
N GLU A 49 -19.07 2.68 -19.22
CA GLU A 49 -19.28 2.04 -17.92
C GLU A 49 -18.01 1.46 -17.31
N ALA A 50 -16.84 1.67 -17.93
CA ALA A 50 -15.59 1.12 -17.44
C ALA A 50 -15.33 1.54 -15.97
N GLY A 51 -15.22 0.54 -15.11
CA GLY A 51 -14.94 0.73 -13.67
C GLY A 51 -16.12 1.23 -12.82
N GLY A 52 -17.33 1.42 -13.40
CA GLY A 52 -18.54 1.81 -12.68
C GLY A 52 -18.70 3.32 -12.47
N SER A 53 -19.64 3.72 -11.61
CA SER A 53 -19.99 5.12 -11.36
C SER A 53 -18.89 5.92 -10.65
N LEU A 54 -18.69 7.17 -11.01
CA LEU A 54 -17.83 8.13 -10.30
C LEU A 54 -18.56 8.84 -9.15
N ARG A 55 -19.90 8.83 -9.13
CA ARG A 55 -20.70 9.48 -8.09
C ARG A 55 -20.51 8.77 -6.75
N THR A 56 -20.43 9.55 -5.67
CA THR A 56 -20.34 9.04 -4.29
C THR A 56 -21.43 9.67 -3.41
N ARG A 57 -21.89 8.90 -2.42
CA ARG A 57 -22.77 9.39 -1.34
C ARG A 57 -21.96 9.87 -0.12
N HIS A 58 -20.67 9.53 -0.06
CA HIS A 58 -19.78 9.85 1.07
C HIS A 58 -18.54 10.65 0.61
N PRO A 59 -18.69 11.88 0.07
CA PRO A 59 -17.60 12.65 -0.53
C PRO A 59 -16.48 12.95 0.48
N PHE A 60 -16.83 13.21 1.74
CA PHE A 60 -15.84 13.46 2.79
C PHE A 60 -14.93 12.24 3.04
N LEU A 61 -15.50 11.03 3.15
CA LEU A 61 -14.72 9.81 3.35
C LEU A 61 -13.84 9.49 2.13
N HIS A 62 -14.35 9.71 0.92
CA HIS A 62 -13.53 9.56 -0.28
C HIS A 62 -12.43 10.62 -0.37
N GLY A 63 -12.68 11.85 0.07
CA GLY A 63 -11.66 12.89 0.20
C GLY A 63 -10.58 12.51 1.20
N LEU A 64 -10.96 12.10 2.41
CA LEU A 64 -10.01 11.66 3.45
C LEU A 64 -9.17 10.46 3.00
N ARG A 65 -9.80 9.48 2.33
CA ARG A 65 -9.13 8.35 1.73
C ARG A 65 -8.14 8.77 0.65
N ALA A 66 -8.53 9.71 -0.20
CA ALA A 66 -7.68 10.23 -1.27
C ALA A 66 -6.46 10.98 -0.71
N VAL A 67 -6.65 11.78 0.35
CA VAL A 67 -5.56 12.42 1.09
C VAL A 67 -4.61 11.38 1.68
N ALA A 68 -5.15 10.37 2.38
CA ALA A 68 -4.33 9.31 2.96
C ALA A 68 -3.52 8.56 1.90
N MET A 69 -4.13 8.25 0.75
CA MET A 69 -3.44 7.57 -0.34
C MET A 69 -2.38 8.44 -1.01
N LEU A 70 -2.65 9.75 -1.20
CA LEU A 70 -1.68 10.70 -1.74
C LEU A 70 -0.45 10.81 -0.82
N PHE A 71 -0.68 11.01 0.49
CA PHE A 71 0.43 11.10 1.45
C PHE A 71 1.18 9.78 1.58
N SER A 72 0.50 8.63 1.52
CA SER A 72 1.18 7.34 1.49
C SER A 72 2.15 7.25 0.31
N GLY A 73 1.70 7.55 -0.91
CA GLY A 73 2.55 7.53 -2.10
C GLY A 73 3.69 8.54 -2.04
N LEU A 74 3.44 9.75 -1.55
CA LEU A 74 4.46 10.80 -1.38
C LEU A 74 5.53 10.37 -0.37
N LEU A 75 5.11 9.87 0.78
CA LEU A 75 6.01 9.49 1.86
C LEU A 75 6.85 8.26 1.49
N PHE A 76 6.29 7.27 0.77
CA PHE A 76 7.08 6.15 0.25
C PHE A 76 8.06 6.59 -0.85
N PHE A 77 7.68 7.51 -1.73
CA PHE A 77 8.62 8.08 -2.69
C PHE A 77 9.81 8.74 -1.98
N LEU A 78 9.56 9.53 -0.93
CA LEU A 78 10.60 10.14 -0.12
C LEU A 78 11.41 9.11 0.68
N ALA A 79 10.76 8.07 1.20
CA ALA A 79 11.44 6.99 1.92
C ALA A 79 12.44 6.25 1.02
N PHE A 80 12.05 5.88 -0.19
CA PHE A 80 12.91 5.16 -1.13
C PHE A 80 14.09 5.99 -1.66
N ARG A 81 14.03 7.30 -1.54
CA ARG A 81 15.19 8.17 -1.77
C ARG A 81 16.30 7.95 -0.75
N HIS A 82 15.95 7.54 0.46
CA HIS A 82 16.85 7.39 1.60
C HIS A 82 17.10 5.94 2.02
N LEU A 83 16.26 5.00 1.57
CA LEU A 83 16.28 3.60 2.01
C LEU A 83 16.39 2.64 0.82
N PRO A 84 17.01 1.45 1.04
CA PRO A 84 16.80 0.29 0.19
C PRO A 84 15.31 -0.10 0.13
N LEU A 85 14.87 -0.68 -1.00
CA LEU A 85 13.46 -1.11 -1.16
C LEU A 85 13.07 -2.15 -0.11
N ALA A 86 13.92 -3.15 0.13
CA ALA A 86 13.69 -4.19 1.11
C ALA A 86 13.42 -3.62 2.52
N LEU A 87 14.14 -2.58 2.92
CA LEU A 87 13.96 -1.94 4.21
C LEU A 87 12.65 -1.15 4.29
N GLY A 88 12.30 -0.42 3.22
CA GLY A 88 11.00 0.26 3.10
C GLY A 88 9.83 -0.72 3.15
N TYR A 89 9.92 -1.84 2.44
CA TYR A 89 8.91 -2.90 2.47
C TYR A 89 8.82 -3.58 3.84
N LEU A 90 9.93 -3.78 4.54
CA LEU A 90 9.91 -4.31 5.90
C LEU A 90 9.07 -3.42 6.83
N VAL A 91 9.25 -2.10 6.76
CA VAL A 91 8.42 -1.15 7.51
C VAL A 91 6.96 -1.19 7.02
N PHE A 92 6.74 -1.27 5.70
CA PHE A 92 5.40 -1.38 5.13
C PHE A 92 4.63 -2.61 5.65
N PHE A 93 5.29 -3.72 5.90
CA PHE A 93 4.65 -4.93 6.47
C PHE A 93 4.17 -4.77 7.92
N THR A 94 4.37 -3.61 8.54
CA THR A 94 3.61 -3.24 9.75
C THR A 94 2.16 -2.81 9.45
N ALA A 95 1.81 -2.54 8.19
CA ALA A 95 0.47 -2.10 7.77
C ALA A 95 -0.67 -3.05 8.20
N PRO A 96 -0.58 -4.38 8.08
CA PRO A 96 -1.63 -5.28 8.55
C PRO A 96 -1.92 -5.11 10.05
N PHE A 97 -0.88 -4.92 10.86
CA PHE A 97 -1.01 -4.72 12.30
C PHE A 97 -1.63 -3.35 12.62
N LEU A 98 -1.18 -2.29 11.94
CA LEU A 98 -1.77 -0.96 12.06
C LEU A 98 -3.24 -0.96 11.63
N THR A 99 -3.57 -1.66 10.55
CA THR A 99 -4.95 -1.82 10.08
C THR A 99 -5.82 -2.56 11.11
N LEU A 100 -5.26 -3.56 11.79
CA LEU A 100 -5.94 -4.27 12.87
C LEU A 100 -6.26 -3.33 14.06
N VAL A 101 -5.26 -2.55 14.48
CA VAL A 101 -5.43 -1.52 15.53
C VAL A 101 -6.51 -0.53 15.13
N MET A 102 -6.45 0.00 13.91
CA MET A 102 -7.42 0.97 13.41
C MET A 102 -8.82 0.38 13.28
N ALA A 103 -8.95 -0.87 12.84
CA ALA A 103 -10.23 -1.57 12.77
C ALA A 103 -10.87 -1.72 14.16
N ALA A 104 -10.08 -2.09 15.17
CA ALA A 104 -10.56 -2.19 16.55
C ALA A 104 -11.00 -0.83 17.10
N LEU A 105 -10.22 0.25 16.87
CA LEU A 105 -10.48 1.57 17.43
C LEU A 105 -11.62 2.33 16.71
N PHE A 106 -11.59 2.35 15.37
CA PHE A 106 -12.50 3.19 14.58
C PHE A 106 -13.73 2.43 14.06
N LEU A 107 -13.59 1.15 13.72
CA LEU A 107 -14.70 0.31 13.25
C LEU A 107 -15.32 -0.53 14.38
N ARG A 108 -14.72 -0.48 15.59
CA ARG A 108 -15.15 -1.26 16.76
C ARG A 108 -15.25 -2.77 16.46
N GLU A 109 -14.38 -3.26 15.58
CA GLU A 109 -14.30 -4.69 15.26
C GLU A 109 -13.69 -5.46 16.44
N GLU A 110 -14.29 -6.60 16.78
CA GLU A 110 -13.71 -7.50 17.80
C GLU A 110 -12.51 -8.26 17.22
N VAL A 111 -11.33 -7.96 17.77
CA VAL A 111 -10.07 -8.55 17.33
C VAL A 111 -9.68 -9.68 18.29
N PRO A 112 -9.46 -10.92 17.80
CA PRO A 112 -9.08 -12.05 18.63
C PRO A 112 -7.72 -11.82 19.29
N ARG A 113 -7.57 -12.27 20.56
CA ARG A 113 -6.30 -12.12 21.33
C ARG A 113 -5.08 -12.67 20.60
N ALA A 114 -5.25 -13.78 19.88
CA ALA A 114 -4.17 -14.37 19.09
C ALA A 114 -3.65 -13.41 18.00
N ALA A 115 -4.51 -12.61 17.37
CA ALA A 115 -4.07 -11.63 16.39
C ALA A 115 -3.22 -10.52 17.03
N TRP A 116 -3.55 -10.08 18.25
CA TRP A 116 -2.72 -9.12 18.99
C TRP A 116 -1.34 -9.68 19.35
N ILE A 117 -1.27 -10.95 19.80
CA ILE A 117 0.00 -11.61 20.10
C ILE A 117 0.88 -11.68 18.86
N TRP A 118 0.33 -12.14 17.74
CA TRP A 118 1.08 -12.22 16.49
C TRP A 118 1.48 -10.84 15.95
N SER A 119 0.67 -9.81 16.16
CA SER A 119 1.06 -8.43 15.86
C SER A 119 2.30 -8.01 16.65
N GLY A 120 2.34 -8.30 17.94
CA GLY A 120 3.52 -8.05 18.78
C GLY A 120 4.77 -8.80 18.27
N VAL A 121 4.63 -10.07 17.87
CA VAL A 121 5.72 -10.87 17.28
C VAL A 121 6.21 -10.21 15.97
N GLY A 122 5.29 -9.75 15.12
CA GLY A 122 5.63 -9.05 13.88
C GLY A 122 6.42 -7.77 14.11
N PHE A 123 6.00 -6.93 15.06
CA PHE A 123 6.78 -5.75 15.46
C PHE A 123 8.17 -6.14 15.99
N GLY A 124 8.29 -7.24 16.75
CA GLY A 124 9.59 -7.80 17.16
C GLY A 124 10.49 -8.13 15.97
N GLY A 125 9.91 -8.72 14.90
CA GLY A 125 10.62 -8.99 13.64
C GLY A 125 11.13 -7.72 12.96
N VAL A 126 10.31 -6.66 12.94
CA VAL A 126 10.74 -5.35 12.41
C VAL A 126 11.89 -4.78 13.24
N ILE A 127 11.83 -4.85 14.57
CA ILE A 127 12.91 -4.37 15.46
C ILE A 127 14.21 -5.15 15.19
N ILE A 128 14.15 -6.48 15.10
CA ILE A 128 15.31 -7.33 14.79
C ILE A 128 16.00 -6.90 13.50
N ALA A 129 15.22 -6.56 12.48
CA ALA A 129 15.75 -6.13 11.20
C ALA A 129 16.27 -4.68 11.21
N LEU A 130 15.61 -3.76 11.93
CA LEU A 130 15.93 -2.33 11.90
C LEU A 130 17.09 -1.94 12.81
N VAL A 131 17.22 -2.55 14.00
CA VAL A 131 18.23 -2.13 15.00
C VAL A 131 19.65 -2.16 14.43
N PRO A 132 20.12 -3.24 13.76
CA PRO A 132 21.44 -3.24 13.15
C PRO A 132 21.61 -2.22 12.03
N GLN A 133 20.53 -1.94 11.30
CA GLN A 133 20.57 -0.96 10.18
C GLN A 133 20.72 0.47 10.72
N ILE A 134 20.05 0.81 11.80
CA ILE A 134 20.17 2.11 12.47
C ILE A 134 21.61 2.29 12.97
N GLY A 135 22.19 1.26 13.63
CA GLY A 135 23.60 1.24 14.05
C GLY A 135 24.58 1.31 12.87
N GLY A 136 24.20 0.81 11.70
CA GLY A 136 24.94 0.88 10.45
C GLY A 136 24.76 2.17 9.65
N GLY A 137 24.03 3.18 10.17
CA GLY A 137 23.86 4.48 9.54
C GLY A 137 22.64 4.59 8.61
N ALA A 138 21.66 3.69 8.73
CA ALA A 138 20.40 3.85 7.99
C ALA A 138 19.72 5.18 8.31
N SER A 139 19.14 5.82 7.30
CA SER A 139 18.49 7.12 7.44
C SER A 139 17.25 7.04 8.33
N LEU A 140 17.30 7.62 9.52
CA LEU A 140 16.14 7.75 10.41
C LEU A 140 15.01 8.55 9.75
N LEU A 141 15.36 9.55 8.94
CA LEU A 141 14.38 10.32 8.16
C LEU A 141 13.64 9.42 7.16
N GLY A 142 14.37 8.57 6.45
CA GLY A 142 13.78 7.60 5.53
C GLY A 142 12.86 6.60 6.24
N LEU A 143 13.26 6.10 7.40
CA LEU A 143 12.44 5.22 8.24
C LEU A 143 11.17 5.93 8.73
N GLY A 144 11.30 7.21 9.14
CA GLY A 144 10.16 8.05 9.52
C GLY A 144 9.16 8.23 8.37
N TYR A 145 9.64 8.51 7.16
CA TYR A 145 8.78 8.57 5.96
C TYR A 145 8.09 7.25 5.68
N ALA A 146 8.81 6.12 5.74
CA ALA A 146 8.21 4.80 5.51
C ALA A 146 7.12 4.49 6.54
N LEU A 147 7.36 4.78 7.83
CA LEU A 147 6.39 4.54 8.90
C LEU A 147 5.13 5.42 8.74
N LEU A 148 5.30 6.72 8.50
CA LEU A 148 4.19 7.64 8.26
C LEU A 148 3.41 7.26 7.01
N GLY A 149 4.11 6.87 5.93
CA GLY A 149 3.50 6.35 4.71
C GLY A 149 2.67 5.09 4.96
N THR A 150 3.17 4.19 5.81
CA THR A 150 2.46 2.97 6.21
C THR A 150 1.21 3.28 7.04
N ILE A 151 1.28 4.25 7.95
CA ILE A 151 0.11 4.73 8.73
C ILE A 151 -0.96 5.31 7.78
N CYS A 152 -0.55 6.14 6.81
CA CYS A 152 -1.46 6.67 5.79
C CYS A 152 -2.08 5.55 4.95
N TYR A 153 -1.32 4.54 4.55
CA TYR A 153 -1.82 3.37 3.84
C TYR A 153 -2.84 2.58 4.67
N ALA A 154 -2.52 2.28 5.94
CA ALA A 154 -3.44 1.59 6.85
C ALA A 154 -4.74 2.38 7.06
N THR A 155 -4.65 3.70 7.15
CA THR A 155 -5.82 4.60 7.21
C THR A 155 -6.67 4.48 5.94
N ASN A 156 -6.06 4.52 4.75
CA ASN A 156 -6.77 4.33 3.48
C ASN A 156 -7.49 2.97 3.43
N ILE A 157 -6.84 1.88 3.85
CA ILE A 157 -7.43 0.54 3.88
C ILE A 157 -8.60 0.48 4.87
N THR A 158 -8.46 1.09 6.04
CA THR A 158 -9.52 1.13 7.07
C THR A 158 -10.75 1.90 6.58
N ILE A 159 -10.56 3.05 5.93
CA ILE A 159 -11.66 3.81 5.32
C ILE A 159 -12.32 2.99 4.20
N ASN A 160 -11.54 2.29 3.35
CA ASN A 160 -12.08 1.41 2.32
C ASN A 160 -12.98 0.31 2.89
N ARG A 161 -12.66 -0.23 4.07
CA ARG A 161 -13.54 -1.18 4.76
C ARG A 161 -14.89 -0.56 5.12
N GLY A 162 -14.90 0.69 5.58
CA GLY A 162 -16.15 1.42 5.86
C GLY A 162 -16.97 1.76 4.61
N LEU A 163 -16.32 1.87 3.44
CA LEU A 163 -16.94 2.23 2.15
C LEU A 163 -17.27 1.04 1.24
N ARG A 164 -17.34 -0.19 1.78
CA ARG A 164 -17.56 -1.42 0.98
C ARG A 164 -18.77 -1.35 0.05
N ALA A 165 -19.84 -0.67 0.46
CA ALA A 165 -21.05 -0.48 -0.36
C ALA A 165 -20.81 0.36 -1.62
N GLU A 166 -19.75 1.18 -1.64
CA GLU A 166 -19.39 2.05 -2.75
C GLU A 166 -18.13 1.60 -3.51
N ALA A 167 -17.72 0.35 -3.39
CA ALA A 167 -16.50 -0.18 -4.00
C ALA A 167 -16.61 -0.25 -5.54
N GLY A 168 -16.34 0.88 -6.21
CA GLY A 168 -16.21 0.98 -7.67
C GLY A 168 -14.77 1.27 -8.07
N LEU A 169 -14.19 0.50 -9.01
CA LEU A 169 -12.81 0.67 -9.46
C LEU A 169 -12.53 2.09 -9.96
N ALA A 170 -13.46 2.67 -10.73
CA ALA A 170 -13.31 4.04 -11.24
C ALA A 170 -13.22 5.08 -10.10
N ARG A 171 -14.02 4.94 -9.03
CA ARG A 171 -13.96 5.83 -7.86
C ARG A 171 -12.64 5.67 -7.07
N LEU A 172 -12.14 4.44 -6.99
CA LEU A 172 -10.88 4.16 -6.29
C LEU A 172 -9.69 4.84 -6.94
N ILE A 173 -9.70 5.02 -8.27
CA ILE A 173 -8.64 5.66 -9.03
C ILE A 173 -8.94 7.15 -9.20
N PHE A 174 -10.16 7.53 -9.56
CA PHE A 174 -10.51 8.91 -9.95
C PHE A 174 -10.28 9.92 -8.82
N TRP A 175 -10.88 9.71 -7.65
CA TRP A 175 -10.80 10.68 -6.57
C TRP A 175 -9.39 10.91 -6.02
N PRO A 176 -8.58 9.87 -5.73
CA PRO A 176 -7.19 10.07 -5.33
C PRO A 176 -6.35 10.73 -6.43
N SER A 177 -6.59 10.37 -7.71
CA SER A 177 -5.82 10.94 -8.81
C SER A 177 -6.18 12.40 -9.05
N LEU A 178 -7.45 12.76 -8.98
CA LEU A 178 -7.88 14.15 -9.11
C LEU A 178 -7.33 15.03 -7.97
N LEU A 179 -7.45 14.54 -6.73
CA LEU A 179 -6.92 15.27 -5.58
C LEU A 179 -5.39 15.38 -5.66
N GLY A 180 -4.71 14.28 -6.01
CA GLY A 180 -3.26 14.25 -6.17
C GLY A 180 -2.76 15.21 -7.24
N LEU A 181 -3.46 15.28 -8.38
CA LEU A 181 -3.18 16.22 -9.45
C LEU A 181 -3.31 17.67 -8.94
N ILE A 182 -4.43 18.02 -8.33
CA ILE A 182 -4.70 19.39 -7.85
C ILE A 182 -3.73 19.78 -6.73
N ALA A 183 -3.50 18.88 -5.77
CA ALA A 183 -2.65 19.17 -4.61
C ALA A 183 -1.16 19.26 -4.97
N MET A 184 -0.69 18.44 -5.93
CA MET A 184 0.73 18.42 -6.30
C MET A 184 1.07 19.45 -7.39
N ALA A 185 0.12 19.96 -8.15
CA ALA A 185 0.36 20.91 -9.25
C ALA A 185 1.21 22.13 -8.83
N PRO A 186 0.90 22.90 -7.77
CA PRO A 186 1.68 24.07 -7.40
C PRO A 186 3.11 23.69 -6.97
N PHE A 187 3.29 22.58 -6.27
CA PHE A 187 4.61 22.12 -5.83
C PHE A 187 5.43 21.55 -6.98
N ALA A 188 4.77 20.85 -7.91
CA ALA A 188 5.43 20.36 -9.12
C ALA A 188 5.92 21.49 -9.98
N TRP A 189 5.10 22.56 -10.16
CA TRP A 189 5.47 23.72 -10.95
C TRP A 189 6.63 24.51 -10.34
N GLY A 190 6.63 24.68 -9.01
CA GLY A 190 7.68 25.40 -8.28
C GLY A 190 9.05 24.71 -8.27
N ALA A 191 9.09 23.38 -8.49
CA ALA A 191 10.31 22.56 -8.49
C ALA A 191 10.42 21.73 -9.78
N TRP A 192 9.94 22.28 -10.91
CA TRP A 192 9.92 21.58 -12.19
C TRP A 192 11.30 21.41 -12.79
N VAL A 193 11.69 20.16 -13.00
CA VAL A 193 12.88 19.79 -13.77
C VAL A 193 12.40 19.31 -15.14
N PRO A 194 12.78 19.96 -16.26
CA PRO A 194 12.39 19.51 -17.60
C PRO A 194 12.90 18.09 -17.86
N PRO A 195 11.99 17.10 -18.08
CA PRO A 195 12.43 15.76 -18.38
C PRO A 195 12.99 15.66 -19.80
N ASP A 196 14.06 14.88 -19.96
CA ASP A 196 14.52 14.41 -21.26
C ASP A 196 13.63 13.24 -21.77
N ALA A 197 13.98 12.64 -22.88
CA ALA A 197 13.20 11.56 -23.48
C ALA A 197 13.09 10.33 -22.53
N GLU A 198 14.16 9.99 -21.83
CA GLU A 198 14.17 8.89 -20.87
C GLU A 198 13.34 9.23 -19.62
N GLY A 199 13.50 10.44 -19.09
CA GLY A 199 12.70 10.95 -17.98
C GLY A 199 11.21 10.93 -18.27
N TRP A 200 10.78 11.39 -19.45
CA TRP A 200 9.37 11.29 -19.88
C TRP A 200 8.88 9.85 -19.94
N ALA A 201 9.68 8.95 -20.50
CA ALA A 201 9.34 7.52 -20.57
C ALA A 201 9.17 6.92 -19.16
N ARG A 202 10.11 7.19 -18.23
CA ARG A 202 10.07 6.70 -16.85
C ARG A 202 8.90 7.29 -16.04
N LEU A 203 8.65 8.60 -16.15
CA LEU A 203 7.55 9.29 -15.47
C LEU A 203 6.19 8.80 -15.96
N THR A 204 6.02 8.60 -17.28
CA THR A 204 4.79 8.05 -17.86
C THR A 204 4.63 6.58 -17.47
N ALA A 205 5.68 5.77 -17.57
CA ALA A 205 5.68 4.38 -17.16
C ALA A 205 5.27 4.22 -15.69
N ASN A 206 5.69 5.14 -14.80
CA ASN A 206 5.31 5.15 -13.40
C ASN A 206 3.78 5.21 -13.22
N GLY A 207 3.09 6.06 -13.97
CA GLY A 207 1.63 6.15 -13.95
C GLY A 207 0.93 4.94 -14.59
N VAL A 208 1.45 4.44 -15.72
CA VAL A 208 0.90 3.25 -16.40
C VAL A 208 1.02 2.01 -15.52
N ILE A 209 2.20 1.78 -14.91
CA ILE A 209 2.45 0.64 -14.02
C ILE A 209 1.54 0.74 -12.78
N ALA A 210 1.41 1.93 -12.18
CA ALA A 210 0.51 2.15 -11.05
C ALA A 210 -0.94 1.82 -11.41
N GLY A 211 -1.42 2.24 -12.58
CA GLY A 211 -2.77 1.95 -13.07
C GLY A 211 -2.99 0.46 -13.30
N ALA A 212 -2.07 -0.19 -14.00
CA ALA A 212 -2.15 -1.62 -14.29
C ALA A 212 -2.08 -2.47 -13.01
N ALA A 213 -1.17 -2.15 -12.08
CA ALA A 213 -1.06 -2.83 -10.78
C ALA A 213 -2.36 -2.70 -9.98
N THR A 214 -2.91 -1.48 -9.89
CA THR A 214 -4.18 -1.23 -9.18
C THR A 214 -5.34 -1.99 -9.81
N LEU A 215 -5.42 -2.03 -11.13
CA LEU A 215 -6.43 -2.79 -11.86
C LEU A 215 -6.32 -4.29 -11.59
N LEU A 216 -5.11 -4.85 -11.68
CA LEU A 216 -4.87 -6.27 -11.44
C LEU A 216 -5.21 -6.68 -9.99
N LEU A 217 -4.86 -5.86 -9.01
CA LEU A 217 -5.26 -6.08 -7.62
C LEU A 217 -6.78 -6.06 -7.47
N ALA A 218 -7.43 -5.02 -7.99
CA ALA A 218 -8.89 -4.90 -7.89
C ALA A 218 -9.61 -6.08 -8.56
N LEU A 219 -9.15 -6.55 -9.71
CA LEU A 219 -9.68 -7.73 -10.38
C LEU A 219 -9.44 -9.00 -9.55
N ALA A 220 -8.27 -9.17 -8.94
CA ALA A 220 -7.98 -10.30 -8.08
C ALA A 220 -8.96 -10.37 -6.90
N PHE A 221 -9.18 -9.26 -6.21
CA PHE A 221 -10.14 -9.16 -5.09
C PHE A 221 -11.60 -9.31 -5.49
N ARG A 222 -11.95 -9.11 -6.76
CA ARG A 222 -13.31 -9.42 -7.26
C ARG A 222 -13.53 -10.90 -7.48
N HIS A 223 -12.49 -11.69 -7.78
CA HIS A 223 -12.60 -13.11 -8.14
C HIS A 223 -12.29 -14.05 -6.97
N ALA A 224 -11.64 -13.55 -5.91
CA ALA A 224 -11.30 -14.36 -4.75
C ALA A 224 -11.47 -13.56 -3.45
N SER A 225 -11.81 -14.25 -2.36
CA SER A 225 -11.92 -13.60 -1.06
C SER A 225 -10.57 -13.11 -0.56
N PRO A 226 -10.50 -11.99 0.16
CA PRO A 226 -9.27 -11.47 0.74
C PRO A 226 -8.49 -12.54 1.53
N ALA A 227 -9.20 -13.40 2.27
CA ALA A 227 -8.60 -14.49 3.04
C ALA A 227 -7.80 -15.52 2.20
N ARG A 228 -8.18 -15.70 0.92
CA ARG A 228 -7.43 -16.58 0.01
C ARG A 228 -6.24 -15.86 -0.64
N LEU A 229 -6.31 -14.56 -0.76
CA LEU A 229 -5.31 -13.75 -1.45
C LEU A 229 -4.20 -13.26 -0.51
N ALA A 230 -4.51 -13.04 0.75
CA ALA A 230 -3.59 -12.50 1.74
C ALA A 230 -2.21 -13.19 1.81
N PRO A 231 -2.10 -14.55 1.79
CA PRO A 231 -0.78 -15.18 1.81
C PRO A 231 0.13 -14.81 0.65
N PHE A 232 -0.45 -14.43 -0.49
CA PHE A 232 0.32 -14.06 -1.68
C PHE A 232 0.83 -12.61 -1.63
N GLU A 233 0.29 -11.76 -0.76
CA GLU A 233 0.78 -10.38 -0.58
C GLU A 233 2.21 -10.37 -0.02
N PHE A 234 2.59 -11.40 0.75
CA PHE A 234 3.92 -11.50 1.34
C PHE A 234 5.04 -11.71 0.33
N ILE A 235 4.73 -12.04 -0.93
CA ILE A 235 5.73 -12.12 -1.99
C ILE A 235 6.38 -10.74 -2.28
N ALA A 236 5.74 -9.66 -1.88
CA ALA A 236 6.28 -8.31 -2.07
C ALA A 236 7.63 -8.11 -1.37
N LEU A 237 7.83 -8.73 -0.19
CA LEU A 237 9.10 -8.59 0.53
C LEU A 237 10.27 -9.30 -0.18
N PRO A 238 10.22 -10.61 -0.49
CA PRO A 238 11.29 -11.23 -1.26
C PRO A 238 11.45 -10.60 -2.66
N TRP A 239 10.36 -10.13 -3.28
CA TRP A 239 10.43 -9.43 -4.54
C TRP A 239 11.18 -8.09 -4.43
N SER A 240 10.96 -7.33 -3.36
CA SER A 240 11.71 -6.09 -3.12
C SER A 240 13.21 -6.33 -2.94
N VAL A 241 13.59 -7.45 -2.30
CA VAL A 241 15.00 -7.89 -2.16
C VAL A 241 15.61 -8.20 -3.53
N VAL A 242 14.87 -8.91 -4.39
CA VAL A 242 15.31 -9.19 -5.76
C VAL A 242 15.52 -7.90 -6.55
N LEU A 243 14.59 -6.95 -6.45
CA LEU A 243 14.70 -5.66 -7.13
C LEU A 243 15.86 -4.82 -6.57
N ASP A 244 16.06 -4.79 -5.25
CA ASP A 244 17.20 -4.09 -4.65
C ASP A 244 18.55 -4.67 -5.15
N TYR A 245 18.64 -5.98 -5.29
CA TYR A 245 19.85 -6.63 -5.80
C TYR A 245 20.03 -6.39 -7.30
N VAL A 246 19.02 -6.65 -8.11
CA VAL A 246 19.13 -6.61 -9.58
C VAL A 246 19.25 -5.17 -10.11
N VAL A 247 18.52 -4.21 -9.51
CA VAL A 247 18.46 -2.82 -10.01
C VAL A 247 19.49 -1.93 -9.33
N PHE A 248 19.74 -2.12 -8.04
CA PHE A 248 20.57 -1.23 -7.23
C PHE A 248 21.85 -1.88 -6.69
N GLY A 249 22.07 -3.18 -6.89
CA GLY A 249 23.23 -3.91 -6.37
C GLY A 249 23.23 -4.08 -4.85
N ASN A 250 22.13 -3.76 -4.17
CA ASN A 250 22.04 -3.84 -2.71
C ASN A 250 21.76 -5.27 -2.26
N THR A 251 22.59 -5.78 -1.34
CA THR A 251 22.37 -7.09 -0.70
C THR A 251 21.79 -6.87 0.69
N PRO A 252 20.66 -7.53 1.07
CA PRO A 252 20.11 -7.41 2.40
C PRO A 252 21.03 -8.09 3.42
N GLY A 253 21.26 -7.44 4.56
CA GLY A 253 21.94 -8.05 5.67
C GLY A 253 21.12 -9.20 6.29
N LEU A 254 21.81 -10.13 6.98
CA LEU A 254 21.17 -11.29 7.61
C LEU A 254 20.01 -10.89 8.55
N ALA A 255 20.16 -9.79 9.29
CA ALA A 255 19.11 -9.28 10.19
C ALA A 255 17.83 -8.88 9.43
N VAL A 256 17.94 -8.31 8.24
CA VAL A 256 16.78 -7.96 7.38
C VAL A 256 16.06 -9.22 6.91
N ILE A 257 16.82 -10.26 6.54
CA ILE A 257 16.26 -11.55 6.12
C ILE A 257 15.53 -12.22 7.29
N LEU A 258 16.20 -12.36 8.45
CA LEU A 258 15.61 -13.00 9.64
C LEU A 258 14.38 -12.23 10.15
N GLY A 259 14.50 -10.91 10.30
CA GLY A 259 13.37 -10.07 10.70
C GLY A 259 12.21 -10.13 9.72
N GLY A 260 12.48 -10.12 8.41
CA GLY A 260 11.49 -10.29 7.36
C GLY A 260 10.76 -11.64 7.45
N CYS A 261 11.46 -12.74 7.70
CA CYS A 261 10.84 -14.06 7.93
C CYS A 261 9.90 -14.05 9.13
N VAL A 262 10.32 -13.42 10.26
CA VAL A 262 9.48 -13.28 11.45
C VAL A 262 8.23 -12.46 11.15
N VAL A 263 8.37 -11.33 10.44
CA VAL A 263 7.24 -10.47 10.04
C VAL A 263 6.24 -11.24 9.17
N VAL A 264 6.71 -11.94 8.13
CA VAL A 264 5.85 -12.74 7.24
C VAL A 264 5.11 -13.82 8.03
N LEU A 265 5.81 -14.56 8.89
CA LEU A 265 5.19 -15.58 9.73
C LEU A 265 4.13 -14.97 10.66
N ALA A 266 4.44 -13.86 11.32
CA ALA A 266 3.53 -13.17 12.23
C ALA A 266 2.27 -12.68 11.51
N CYS A 267 2.41 -12.10 10.32
CA CYS A 267 1.28 -11.68 9.50
C CYS A 267 0.38 -12.86 9.12
N LEU A 268 0.96 -13.96 8.62
CA LEU A 268 0.23 -15.18 8.26
C LEU A 268 -0.56 -15.75 9.46
N MET A 269 0.06 -15.79 10.65
CA MET A 269 -0.57 -16.31 11.85
C MET A 269 -1.66 -15.36 12.38
N SER A 270 -1.44 -14.05 12.33
CA SER A 270 -2.44 -13.04 12.70
C SER A 270 -3.69 -13.15 11.82
N GLU A 271 -3.52 -13.24 10.50
CA GLU A 271 -4.64 -13.42 9.56
C GLU A 271 -5.40 -14.73 9.81
N ARG A 272 -4.69 -15.85 10.00
CA ARG A 272 -5.31 -17.14 10.35
C ARG A 272 -6.14 -17.03 11.63
N ALA A 273 -5.66 -16.31 12.64
CA ALA A 273 -6.38 -16.10 13.88
C ALA A 273 -7.69 -15.32 13.67
N VAL A 274 -7.67 -14.24 12.86
CA VAL A 274 -8.85 -13.45 12.51
C VAL A 274 -9.87 -14.30 11.73
N ILE A 275 -9.42 -15.05 10.72
CA ILE A 275 -10.28 -15.91 9.92
C ILE A 275 -10.92 -17.04 10.78
N ALA A 276 -10.14 -17.65 11.67
CA ALA A 276 -10.63 -18.69 12.56
C ALA A 276 -11.68 -18.17 13.55
N ALA A 277 -11.48 -16.94 14.06
CA ALA A 277 -12.46 -16.29 14.92
C ALA A 277 -13.78 -15.99 14.19
N ALA A 278 -13.69 -15.48 12.96
CA ALA A 278 -14.88 -15.19 12.13
C ALA A 278 -15.70 -16.44 11.72
N ARG A 279 -15.09 -17.63 11.73
CA ARG A 279 -15.75 -18.91 11.42
C ARG A 279 -16.42 -19.58 12.62
N ARG A 280 -16.18 -19.11 13.86
CA ARG A 280 -16.84 -19.65 15.05
C ARG A 280 -18.30 -19.19 15.06
N PRO A 281 -19.31 -20.12 15.03
CA PRO A 281 -20.71 -19.73 15.16
C PRO A 281 -20.90 -19.03 16.51
N SER A 282 -21.65 -17.92 16.52
CA SER A 282 -22.03 -17.20 17.73
C SER A 282 -22.78 -18.19 18.67
N ARG A 283 -22.15 -18.55 19.77
CA ARG A 283 -22.76 -19.36 20.84
C ARG A 283 -23.81 -18.55 21.67
N GLN A 284 -24.62 -17.74 21.01
CA GLN A 284 -25.72 -17.03 21.66
C GLN A 284 -27.03 -17.46 21.01
N GLY A 285 -27.70 -18.42 21.63
CA GLY A 285 -29.03 -18.79 21.17
C GLY A 285 -29.58 -20.13 21.68
N THR A 286 -29.12 -20.63 22.84
CA THR A 286 -29.79 -21.78 23.47
C THR A 286 -29.84 -21.66 25.00
N SER A 287 -30.38 -20.53 25.48
CA SER A 287 -30.79 -20.45 26.90
C SER A 287 -32.05 -19.60 27.05
N SER A 288 -33.10 -19.93 26.29
CA SER A 288 -34.46 -19.43 26.59
C SER A 288 -35.44 -20.46 26.10
N GLY A 289 -35.74 -21.38 26.98
CA GLY A 289 -36.76 -22.38 26.68
C GLY A 289 -36.81 -23.53 27.68
N LYS A 290 -36.93 -23.22 28.99
CA LYS A 290 -37.48 -24.12 30.00
C LYS A 290 -37.82 -23.32 31.26
N ALA A 291 -39.04 -22.87 31.35
CA ALA A 291 -39.81 -22.70 32.57
C ALA A 291 -41.29 -22.68 32.18
#